data_9f69f71b6e04877aaeb208e9c3efdc58
#
_entry.id   9f69f71b6e04877aaeb208e9c3efdc58
#
_cell.length_a   1.000
_cell.length_b   1.000
_cell.length_c   1.000
_cell.angle_alpha   90.00
_cell.angle_beta   90.00
_cell.angle_gamma   90.00
#
_symmetry.space_group_name_H-M   'P 1'
#
loop_
_entity.id
_entity.type
_entity.pdbx_description
1 polymer ?
#
loop_
_entity_poly.entity_id
_entity_poly.type
_entity_poly.pdbx_seq_one_letter_code
_entity_poly.pdbx_strand_id
1 'polypeptide(L)'
;GCTCTLAEYNKLSDRPEARAFADRVPNVDSFLGKADWSETAFRADAPIDVQVHTPCTLRNVLQDADGGIRLLQRVPGVTVKALPENNRCCGAAGSYFVTRPQMADTLVAKKLAGVDDTAACVATSNVGCAMHIGGALRRADRDQAVVNAVSVAAARLA
;
A
#
# COMPACT_ATOMS: atom_id res chain seq x y z
N GLY A 1 2.12 8.68 5.77
CA GLY A 1 2.66 8.48 7.12
C GLY A 1 4.11 8.98 7.24
N CYS A 2 4.88 8.37 8.12
CA CYS A 2 6.25 8.80 8.44
C CYS A 2 7.14 9.00 7.21
N THR A 3 7.10 8.11 6.23
CA THR A 3 7.88 8.23 4.98
C THR A 3 7.60 9.56 4.26
N CYS A 4 6.33 9.98 4.20
CA CYS A 4 5.98 11.25 3.55
C CYS A 4 6.56 12.45 4.30
N THR A 5 6.53 12.43 5.64
CA THR A 5 7.13 13.49 6.46
C THR A 5 8.65 13.57 6.23
N LEU A 6 9.32 12.42 6.15
CA LEU A 6 10.76 12.38 5.87
C LEU A 6 11.08 12.85 4.45
N ALA A 7 10.29 12.45 3.45
CA ALA A 7 10.46 12.89 2.06
C ALA A 7 10.17 14.39 1.85
N GLU A 8 9.44 15.02 2.77
CA GLU A 8 9.17 16.46 2.77
C GLU A 8 10.01 17.23 3.80
N TYR A 9 11.08 16.62 4.31
CA TYR A 9 11.92 17.24 5.35
C TYR A 9 12.56 18.55 4.91
N ASN A 10 12.80 18.71 3.61
CA ASN A 10 13.25 19.96 2.99
C ASN A 10 12.25 21.14 3.14
N LYS A 11 10.98 20.87 3.45
CA LYS A 11 9.99 21.90 3.76
C LYS A 11 10.11 22.47 5.18
N LEU A 12 10.85 21.77 6.04
CA LEU A 12 11.08 22.15 7.44
C LEU A 12 12.37 22.94 7.62
N SER A 13 13.27 22.91 6.63
CA SER A 13 14.58 23.57 6.69
C SER A 13 15.11 23.85 5.31
N ASP A 14 15.63 25.08 5.08
CA ASP A 14 16.25 25.49 3.82
C ASP A 14 17.69 24.99 3.66
N ARG A 15 18.20 24.25 4.64
CA ARG A 15 19.58 23.71 4.61
C ARG A 15 19.75 22.69 3.48
N PRO A 16 20.88 22.73 2.75
CA PRO A 16 21.15 21.78 1.67
C PRO A 16 21.10 20.32 2.13
N GLU A 17 21.52 20.02 3.36
CA GLU A 17 21.48 18.67 3.94
C GLU A 17 20.05 18.15 4.14
N ALA A 18 19.09 19.04 4.46
CA ALA A 18 17.69 18.65 4.58
C ALA A 18 17.11 18.21 3.24
N ARG A 19 17.48 18.88 2.15
CA ARG A 19 17.10 18.50 0.78
C ARG A 19 17.76 17.18 0.39
N ALA A 20 19.07 17.06 0.56
CA ALA A 20 19.82 15.84 0.25
C ALA A 20 19.29 14.63 1.03
N PHE A 21 18.81 14.83 2.27
CA PHE A 21 18.14 13.79 3.05
C PHE A 21 16.78 13.41 2.44
N ALA A 22 15.92 14.39 2.18
CA ALA A 22 14.57 14.17 1.63
C ALA A 22 14.61 13.41 0.28
N ASP A 23 15.53 13.77 -0.60
CA ASP A 23 15.73 13.16 -1.92
C ASP A 23 16.14 11.67 -1.84
N ARG A 24 16.64 11.23 -0.68
CA ARG A 24 17.08 9.84 -0.42
C ARG A 24 16.05 8.98 0.29
N VAL A 25 14.84 9.48 0.50
CA VAL A 25 13.77 8.76 1.22
C VAL A 25 12.81 8.11 0.23
N PRO A 26 13.04 6.86 -0.22
CA PRO A 26 12.09 6.14 -1.04
C PRO A 26 10.97 5.52 -0.19
N ASN A 27 9.86 5.16 -0.82
CA ASN A 27 8.96 4.18 -0.26
C ASN A 27 9.60 2.78 -0.31
N VAL A 28 9.41 1.96 0.73
CA VAL A 28 9.99 0.61 0.83
C VAL A 28 9.59 -0.29 -0.33
N ASP A 29 8.33 -0.21 -0.79
CA ASP A 29 7.86 -1.01 -1.92
C ASP A 29 8.64 -0.66 -3.20
N SER A 30 8.90 0.63 -3.41
CA SER A 30 9.67 1.10 -4.57
C SER A 30 11.14 0.77 -4.47
N PHE A 31 11.69 0.85 -3.29
CA PHE A 31 13.08 0.45 -3.03
C PHE A 31 13.27 -1.03 -3.36
N LEU A 32 12.44 -1.89 -2.79
CA LEU A 32 12.49 -3.32 -3.02
C LEU A 32 12.12 -3.69 -4.47
N GLY A 33 11.17 -2.99 -5.08
CA GLY A 33 10.79 -3.19 -6.47
C GLY A 33 11.92 -2.92 -7.47
N LYS A 34 12.96 -2.15 -7.07
CA LYS A 34 14.15 -1.84 -7.88
C LYS A 34 15.40 -2.59 -7.44
N ALA A 35 15.37 -3.25 -6.28
CA ALA A 35 16.51 -4.01 -5.76
C ALA A 35 16.87 -5.18 -6.67
N ASP A 36 18.11 -5.63 -6.62
CA ASP A 36 18.52 -6.86 -7.29
C ASP A 36 18.04 -8.08 -6.50
N TRP A 37 17.31 -8.96 -7.18
CA TRP A 37 16.75 -10.20 -6.61
C TRP A 37 17.29 -11.45 -7.31
N SER A 38 18.39 -11.33 -8.07
CA SER A 38 19.00 -12.46 -8.82
C SER A 38 19.34 -13.66 -7.94
N GLU A 39 19.75 -13.38 -6.71
CA GLU A 39 20.10 -14.41 -5.70
C GLU A 39 18.92 -14.76 -4.77
N THR A 40 17.72 -14.23 -5.03
CA THR A 40 16.57 -14.43 -4.14
C THR A 40 15.85 -15.72 -4.50
N ALA A 41 15.77 -16.66 -3.56
CA ALA A 41 15.01 -17.88 -3.71
C ALA A 41 13.55 -17.67 -3.27
N PHE A 42 12.61 -18.19 -4.04
CA PHE A 42 11.18 -18.18 -3.73
C PHE A 42 10.65 -19.59 -3.59
N ARG A 43 9.68 -19.76 -2.69
CA ARG A 43 8.97 -21.04 -2.51
C ARG A 43 8.04 -21.28 -3.69
N ALA A 44 7.88 -22.55 -4.06
CA ALA A 44 6.92 -22.99 -5.07
C ALA A 44 5.51 -23.13 -4.47
N ASP A 45 4.96 -22.04 -3.95
CA ASP A 45 3.63 -22.01 -3.37
C ASP A 45 2.53 -21.90 -4.45
N ALA A 46 1.29 -22.29 -4.10
CA ALA A 46 0.15 -22.14 -5.00
C ALA A 46 -0.03 -20.67 -5.44
N PRO A 47 -0.43 -20.42 -6.70
CA PRO A 47 -0.69 -19.07 -7.20
C PRO A 47 -1.78 -18.37 -6.37
N ILE A 48 -1.63 -17.05 -6.21
CA ILE A 48 -2.62 -16.18 -5.55
C ILE A 48 -2.88 -14.91 -6.34
N ASP A 49 -4.10 -14.42 -6.27
CA ASP A 49 -4.50 -13.10 -6.77
C ASP A 49 -4.42 -12.09 -5.63
N VAL A 50 -3.75 -10.98 -5.86
CA VAL A 50 -3.60 -9.88 -4.90
C VAL A 50 -4.08 -8.57 -5.53
N GLN A 51 -5.00 -7.89 -4.84
CA GLN A 51 -5.40 -6.54 -5.23
C GLN A 51 -4.60 -5.50 -4.47
N VAL A 52 -4.07 -4.49 -5.17
CA VAL A 52 -3.23 -3.45 -4.57
C VAL A 52 -4.00 -2.15 -4.44
N HIS A 53 -4.19 -1.70 -3.21
CA HIS A 53 -4.64 -0.35 -2.89
C HIS A 53 -3.44 0.61 -2.82
N THR A 54 -3.45 1.64 -3.66
CA THR A 54 -2.46 2.72 -3.64
C THR A 54 -2.89 3.82 -2.66
N PRO A 55 -2.18 4.03 -1.55
CA PRO A 55 -2.44 5.15 -0.66
C PRO A 55 -2.30 6.50 -1.37
N CYS A 56 -3.19 7.46 -1.04
CA CYS A 56 -3.14 8.81 -1.62
C CYS A 56 -1.80 9.52 -1.35
N THR A 57 -1.14 9.21 -0.24
CA THR A 57 0.19 9.74 0.11
C THR A 57 1.28 9.27 -0.84
N LEU A 58 1.22 8.02 -1.32
CA LEU A 58 2.18 7.54 -2.33
C LEU A 58 2.03 8.31 -3.63
N ARG A 59 0.80 8.54 -4.08
CA ARG A 59 0.56 9.25 -5.32
C ARG A 59 0.91 10.73 -5.21
N ASN A 60 0.42 11.40 -4.15
CA ASN A 60 0.43 12.86 -4.09
C ASN A 60 1.71 13.44 -3.46
N VAL A 61 2.38 12.70 -2.59
CA VAL A 61 3.59 13.15 -1.89
C VAL A 61 4.84 12.49 -2.47
N LEU A 62 4.84 11.15 -2.54
CA LEU A 62 6.02 10.41 -3.01
C LEU A 62 6.07 10.23 -4.52
N GLN A 63 5.01 10.63 -5.25
CA GLN A 63 4.92 10.53 -6.72
C GLN A 63 5.17 9.09 -7.23
N ASP A 64 4.78 8.08 -6.44
CA ASP A 64 5.05 6.68 -6.69
C ASP A 64 3.81 5.82 -6.44
N ALA A 65 2.85 5.95 -7.33
CA ALA A 65 1.57 5.25 -7.22
C ALA A 65 1.68 3.72 -7.37
N ASP A 66 2.67 3.24 -8.12
CA ASP A 66 2.75 1.85 -8.59
C ASP A 66 3.80 1.01 -7.86
N GLY A 67 4.45 1.55 -6.82
CA GLY A 67 5.53 0.87 -6.10
C GLY A 67 5.14 -0.52 -5.60
N GLY A 68 3.98 -0.65 -4.96
CA GLY A 68 3.47 -1.93 -4.47
C GLY A 68 3.12 -2.92 -5.59
N ILE A 69 2.61 -2.43 -6.71
CA ILE A 69 2.30 -3.25 -7.90
C ILE A 69 3.61 -3.78 -8.48
N ARG A 70 4.59 -2.90 -8.74
CA ARG A 70 5.90 -3.30 -9.29
C ARG A 70 6.62 -4.30 -8.38
N LEU A 71 6.55 -4.10 -7.06
CA LEU A 71 7.13 -5.04 -6.11
C LEU A 71 6.53 -6.44 -6.26
N LEU A 72 5.19 -6.53 -6.20
CA LEU A 72 4.50 -7.82 -6.22
C LEU A 72 4.55 -8.52 -7.58
N GLN A 73 4.63 -7.78 -8.68
CA GLN A 73 4.82 -8.35 -10.03
C GLN A 73 6.14 -9.12 -10.19
N ARG A 74 7.11 -8.90 -9.30
CA ARG A 74 8.39 -9.63 -9.28
C ARG A 74 8.32 -10.95 -8.51
N VAL A 75 7.24 -11.18 -7.76
CA VAL A 75 7.09 -12.36 -6.91
C VAL A 75 6.44 -13.48 -7.72
N PRO A 76 7.11 -14.62 -7.91
CA PRO A 76 6.54 -15.76 -8.64
C PRO A 76 5.24 -16.24 -8.03
N GLY A 77 4.26 -16.59 -8.88
CA GLY A 77 2.97 -17.09 -8.46
C GLY A 77 2.03 -16.04 -7.85
N VAL A 78 2.36 -14.74 -7.94
CA VAL A 78 1.47 -13.66 -7.51
C VAL A 78 0.91 -12.92 -8.74
N THR A 79 -0.40 -13.03 -8.94
CA THR A 79 -1.13 -12.21 -9.92
C THR A 79 -1.56 -10.91 -9.26
N VAL A 80 -1.18 -9.79 -9.85
CA VAL A 80 -1.38 -8.46 -9.25
C VAL A 80 -2.41 -7.67 -10.04
N LYS A 81 -3.44 -7.18 -9.35
CA LYS A 81 -4.45 -6.27 -9.92
C LYS A 81 -4.51 -4.98 -9.08
N ALA A 82 -4.57 -3.83 -9.72
CA ALA A 82 -4.88 -2.59 -9.01
C ALA A 82 -6.33 -2.65 -8.49
N LEU A 83 -6.54 -2.19 -7.27
CA LEU A 83 -7.90 -2.03 -6.75
C LEU A 83 -8.65 -0.98 -7.60
N PRO A 84 -9.88 -1.21 -8.02
CA PRO A 84 -10.67 -0.21 -8.74
C PRO A 84 -10.74 1.12 -7.98
N GLU A 85 -10.87 2.21 -8.71
CA GLU A 85 -10.86 3.57 -8.16
C GLU A 85 -9.64 3.88 -7.25
N ASN A 86 -8.48 3.34 -7.60
CA ASN A 86 -7.24 3.50 -6.81
C ASN A 86 -6.76 4.97 -6.73
N ASN A 87 -7.32 5.85 -7.55
CA ASN A 87 -7.11 7.30 -7.53
C ASN A 87 -7.87 8.02 -6.40
N ARG A 88 -8.80 7.36 -5.70
CA ARG A 88 -9.59 7.95 -4.60
C ARG A 88 -9.03 7.57 -3.23
N CYS A 89 -9.20 8.47 -2.26
CA CYS A 89 -8.86 8.20 -0.87
C CYS A 89 -9.74 7.08 -0.29
N CYS A 90 -9.16 6.27 0.60
CA CYS A 90 -9.91 5.25 1.35
C CYS A 90 -10.71 5.83 2.53
N GLY A 91 -10.52 7.13 2.85
CA GLY A 91 -11.20 7.77 3.99
C GLY A 91 -10.43 7.74 5.31
N ALA A 92 -9.30 7.02 5.40
CA ALA A 92 -8.56 6.94 6.67
C ALA A 92 -7.97 8.29 7.12
N ALA A 93 -7.26 8.99 6.24
CA ALA A 93 -6.71 10.34 6.39
C ALA A 93 -6.19 10.66 7.82
N GLY A 94 -5.26 9.86 8.32
CA GLY A 94 -4.78 9.95 9.71
C GLY A 94 -5.86 9.56 10.71
N SER A 95 -6.33 10.49 11.53
CA SER A 95 -7.40 10.28 12.51
C SER A 95 -8.81 10.54 11.96
N TYR A 96 -8.95 10.90 10.67
CA TYR A 96 -10.24 11.32 10.12
C TYR A 96 -11.32 10.24 10.23
N PHE A 97 -10.99 8.98 10.03
CA PHE A 97 -11.95 7.87 10.15
C PHE A 97 -12.48 7.67 11.59
N VAL A 98 -11.78 8.22 12.58
CA VAL A 98 -12.24 8.23 13.99
C VAL A 98 -13.08 9.48 14.26
N THR A 99 -12.67 10.64 13.76
CA THR A 99 -13.31 11.93 14.06
C THR A 99 -14.48 12.26 13.14
N ARG A 100 -14.55 11.65 11.95
CA ARG A 100 -15.59 11.83 10.93
C ARG A 100 -16.03 10.49 10.33
N PRO A 101 -16.53 9.54 11.15
CA PRO A 101 -16.76 8.16 10.72
C PRO A 101 -17.75 8.04 9.55
N GLN A 102 -18.84 8.81 9.53
CA GLN A 102 -19.85 8.74 8.47
C GLN A 102 -19.28 9.02 7.07
N MET A 103 -18.45 10.07 6.94
CA MET A 103 -17.83 10.40 5.66
C MET A 103 -16.73 9.37 5.32
N ALA A 104 -15.95 8.96 6.30
CA ALA A 104 -14.92 7.95 6.12
C ALA A 104 -15.51 6.61 5.66
N ASP A 105 -16.63 6.18 6.25
CA ASP A 105 -17.35 4.96 5.87
C ASP A 105 -17.94 5.07 4.46
N THR A 106 -18.43 6.24 4.05
CA THR A 106 -18.88 6.49 2.67
C THR A 106 -17.74 6.31 1.66
N LEU A 107 -16.53 6.77 2.00
CA LEU A 107 -15.35 6.64 1.15
C LEU A 107 -14.85 5.20 1.08
N VAL A 108 -14.77 4.50 2.22
CA VAL A 108 -14.31 3.11 2.24
C VAL A 108 -15.30 2.16 1.57
N ALA A 109 -16.60 2.39 1.67
CA ALA A 109 -17.62 1.58 1.00
C ALA A 109 -17.40 1.52 -0.53
N LYS A 110 -16.98 2.64 -1.14
CA LYS A 110 -16.61 2.68 -2.56
C LYS A 110 -15.38 1.82 -2.87
N LYS A 111 -14.44 1.71 -1.93
CA LYS A 111 -13.29 0.82 -2.07
C LYS A 111 -13.71 -0.64 -1.96
N LEU A 112 -14.57 -0.97 -1.00
CA LEU A 112 -15.06 -2.33 -0.79
C LEU A 112 -15.79 -2.88 -2.01
N ALA A 113 -16.57 -2.03 -2.70
CA ALA A 113 -17.27 -2.42 -3.93
C ALA A 113 -16.31 -2.89 -5.04
N GLY A 114 -15.05 -2.49 -5.00
CA GLY A 114 -14.02 -2.91 -5.96
C GLY A 114 -13.16 -4.08 -5.49
N VAL A 115 -13.32 -4.56 -4.26
CA VAL A 115 -12.58 -5.72 -3.77
C VAL A 115 -13.20 -6.99 -4.33
N ASP A 116 -12.38 -7.78 -5.04
CA ASP A 116 -12.76 -9.07 -5.61
C ASP A 116 -12.81 -10.13 -4.49
N ASP A 117 -13.90 -10.87 -4.38
CA ASP A 117 -14.07 -11.92 -3.37
C ASP A 117 -13.10 -13.10 -3.58
N THR A 118 -12.57 -13.26 -4.78
CA THR A 118 -11.58 -14.29 -5.10
C THR A 118 -10.14 -13.88 -4.79
N ALA A 119 -9.89 -12.59 -4.52
CA ALA A 119 -8.56 -12.13 -4.14
C ALA A 119 -8.14 -12.69 -2.78
N ALA A 120 -6.94 -13.25 -2.70
CA ALA A 120 -6.38 -13.78 -1.47
C ALA A 120 -6.20 -12.69 -0.39
N CYS A 121 -5.88 -11.47 -0.83
CA CYS A 121 -5.75 -10.31 0.06
C CYS A 121 -5.79 -8.99 -0.70
N VAL A 122 -5.97 -7.91 0.05
CA VAL A 122 -5.71 -6.54 -0.40
C VAL A 122 -4.36 -6.08 0.16
N ALA A 123 -3.43 -5.71 -0.70
CA ALA A 123 -2.13 -5.18 -0.28
C ALA A 123 -2.14 -3.65 -0.26
N THR A 124 -1.60 -3.04 0.77
CA THR A 124 -1.43 -1.58 0.89
C THR A 124 -0.25 -1.23 1.78
N SER A 125 0.50 -0.18 1.45
CA SER A 125 1.69 0.25 2.20
C SER A 125 1.41 1.28 3.30
N ASN A 126 0.16 1.66 3.54
CA ASN A 126 -0.21 2.63 4.57
C ASN A 126 -1.06 1.97 5.66
N VAL A 127 -0.56 2.01 6.91
CA VAL A 127 -1.22 1.38 8.06
C VAL A 127 -2.63 1.93 8.30
N GLY A 128 -2.86 3.23 8.14
CA GLY A 128 -4.20 3.83 8.30
C GLY A 128 -5.18 3.29 7.26
N CYS A 129 -4.75 3.17 6.00
CA CYS A 129 -5.55 2.54 4.96
C CYS A 129 -5.80 1.05 5.28
N ALA A 130 -4.79 0.32 5.73
CA ALA A 130 -4.93 -1.09 6.09
C ALA A 130 -5.95 -1.29 7.21
N MET A 131 -5.87 -0.49 8.27
CA MET A 131 -6.81 -0.54 9.40
C MET A 131 -8.24 -0.22 8.96
N HIS A 132 -8.42 0.84 8.16
CA HIS A 132 -9.75 1.31 7.77
C HIS A 132 -10.42 0.37 6.77
N ILE A 133 -9.71 -0.04 5.72
CA ILE A 133 -10.22 -1.02 4.73
C ILE A 133 -10.46 -2.37 5.40
N GLY A 134 -9.50 -2.88 6.18
CA GLY A 134 -9.65 -4.16 6.87
C GLY A 134 -10.76 -4.16 7.91
N GLY A 135 -10.95 -3.04 8.64
CA GLY A 135 -12.08 -2.86 9.54
C GLY A 135 -13.42 -2.88 8.80
N ALA A 136 -13.48 -2.24 7.63
CA ALA A 136 -14.70 -2.19 6.82
C ALA A 136 -15.01 -3.56 6.18
N LEU A 137 -14.00 -4.31 5.70
CA LEU A 137 -14.17 -5.69 5.21
C LEU A 137 -14.75 -6.60 6.30
N ARG A 138 -14.19 -6.58 7.51
CA ARG A 138 -14.73 -7.37 8.64
C ARG A 138 -16.17 -7.00 9.00
N ARG A 139 -16.55 -5.71 8.95
CA ARG A 139 -17.96 -5.29 9.19
C ARG A 139 -18.90 -5.74 8.08
N ALA A 140 -18.38 -6.07 6.91
CA ALA A 140 -19.13 -6.59 5.77
C ALA A 140 -19.05 -8.13 5.66
N ASP A 141 -18.62 -8.82 6.73
CA ASP A 141 -18.44 -10.28 6.79
C ASP A 141 -17.59 -10.84 5.63
N ARG A 142 -16.52 -10.09 5.27
CA ARG A 142 -15.58 -10.48 4.23
C ARG A 142 -14.23 -10.83 4.84
N ASP A 143 -13.68 -11.98 4.43
CA ASP A 143 -12.48 -12.59 5.02
C ASP A 143 -11.15 -12.10 4.43
N GLN A 144 -11.18 -11.27 3.36
CA GLN A 144 -9.94 -10.80 2.75
C GLN A 144 -9.07 -10.03 3.76
N ALA A 145 -7.88 -10.54 3.98
CA ALA A 145 -6.87 -9.86 4.79
C ALA A 145 -6.39 -8.58 4.09
N VAL A 146 -6.10 -7.53 4.87
CA VAL A 146 -5.43 -6.33 4.36
C VAL A 146 -4.03 -6.30 4.93
N VAL A 147 -3.03 -6.43 4.07
CA VAL A 147 -1.63 -6.64 4.44
C VAL A 147 -0.70 -5.63 3.75
N ASN A 148 0.56 -5.57 4.17
CA ASN A 148 1.57 -4.79 3.45
C ASN A 148 2.08 -5.58 2.23
N ALA A 149 2.36 -4.91 1.10
CA ALA A 149 2.91 -5.55 -0.09
C ALA A 149 4.24 -6.26 0.20
N VAL A 150 5.08 -5.68 1.06
CA VAL A 150 6.34 -6.32 1.52
C VAL A 150 6.06 -7.62 2.27
N SER A 151 4.98 -7.68 3.08
CA SER A 151 4.62 -8.91 3.81
C SER A 151 4.20 -10.02 2.85
N VAL A 152 3.49 -9.70 1.77
CA VAL A 152 3.15 -10.68 0.72
C VAL A 152 4.42 -11.21 0.05
N ALA A 153 5.35 -10.33 -0.32
CA ALA A 153 6.62 -10.72 -0.93
C ALA A 153 7.45 -11.59 0.03
N ALA A 154 7.59 -11.15 1.29
CA ALA A 154 8.35 -11.87 2.32
C ALA A 154 7.78 -13.27 2.60
N ALA A 155 6.46 -13.43 2.58
CA ALA A 155 5.81 -14.72 2.79
C ALA A 155 6.09 -15.73 1.67
N ARG A 156 6.66 -15.30 0.53
CA ARG A 156 7.02 -16.14 -0.61
C ARG A 156 8.53 -16.46 -0.68
N LEU A 157 9.33 -15.94 0.22
CA LEU A 157 10.75 -16.28 0.29
C LEU A 157 10.96 -17.71 0.80
N ALA A 158 11.96 -18.40 0.22
CA ALA A 158 12.32 -19.77 0.60
C ALA A 158 13.09 -19.80 1.94
#